data_9a2e41c41ac0b3c3630dd527bbdf39ba
#
_entry.id   9a2e41c41ac0b3c3630dd527bbdf39ba
#
_cell.length_a   1.000
_cell.length_b   1.000
_cell.length_c   1.000
_cell.angle_alpha   90.00
_cell.angle_beta   90.00
_cell.angle_gamma   90.00
#
_symmetry.space_group_name_H-M   'P 1'
#
loop_
_entity.id
_entity.type
_entity.pdbx_description
1 polymer ?
#
loop_
_entity_poly.entity_id
_entity_poly.type
_entity_poly.pdbx_seq_one_letter_code
_entity_poly.pdbx_strand_id
1 'polypeptide(L)'
;MSIFTSHTLENTKAVLEKMGHPERRMKLIHVAGSNGKGSVCTMVECALRKAGYKTGLYTSPYLVRFNERIRIEGREAENEQLELSARRVHEAQGEEKLTHFGFITAMMFDMFMRANVDVAVLEAGMGGGTDPTVLCRPLACVITGVSLDHTAILGDTLEKIAQEKAGIIKPGVPAVLGVCAPQPAEIIRNKALERNAPFTQIVPGDITDM
;
A
#
# COMPACT_ATOMS: atom_id res chain seq x y z
N MET A 1 -1.29 22.64 8.35
CA MET A 1 0.07 22.33 7.87
C MET A 1 0.12 20.82 7.68
N SER A 2 0.21 20.35 6.44
CA SER A 2 0.12 18.89 6.13
C SER A 2 1.26 18.14 6.84
N ILE A 3 0.92 17.15 7.67
CA ILE A 3 1.87 16.27 8.36
C ILE A 3 2.63 15.38 7.35
N PHE A 4 2.14 15.32 6.12
CA PHE A 4 2.73 14.61 5.00
C PHE A 4 3.42 15.59 4.04
N THR A 5 4.64 15.97 4.38
CA THR A 5 5.50 16.75 3.50
C THR A 5 6.31 15.82 2.60
N SER A 6 6.75 16.29 1.42
CA SER A 6 7.69 15.56 0.54
C SER A 6 8.92 15.05 1.31
N HIS A 7 9.37 15.77 2.32
CA HIS A 7 10.48 15.37 3.20
C HIS A 7 10.24 14.03 3.91
N THR A 8 9.01 13.68 4.30
CA THR A 8 8.74 12.42 5.01
C THR A 8 8.86 11.20 4.10
N LEU A 9 8.49 11.33 2.83
CA LEU A 9 8.65 10.27 1.84
C LEU A 9 10.14 10.08 1.47
N GLU A 10 10.85 11.19 1.27
CA GLU A 10 12.30 11.17 0.98
C GLU A 10 13.09 10.54 2.13
N ASN A 11 12.77 10.86 3.38
CA ASN A 11 13.42 10.24 4.54
C ASN A 11 13.17 8.72 4.58
N THR A 12 11.92 8.28 4.32
CA THR A 12 11.63 6.84 4.26
C THR A 12 12.41 6.16 3.14
N LYS A 13 12.52 6.80 1.98
CA LYS A 13 13.31 6.31 0.85
C LYS A 13 14.80 6.19 1.21
N ALA A 14 15.37 7.21 1.86
CA ALA A 14 16.77 7.19 2.29
C ALA A 14 17.05 6.05 3.27
N VAL A 15 16.13 5.79 4.22
CA VAL A 15 16.26 4.67 5.15
C VAL A 15 16.17 3.32 4.43
N LEU A 16 15.23 3.14 3.51
CA LEU A 16 15.12 1.91 2.71
C LEU A 16 16.39 1.68 1.86
N GLU A 17 17.00 2.74 1.35
CA GLU A 17 18.27 2.66 0.62
C GLU A 17 19.40 2.17 1.53
N LYS A 18 19.55 2.75 2.72
CA LYS A 18 20.51 2.29 3.74
C LYS A 18 20.29 0.84 4.17
N MET A 19 19.03 0.36 4.11
CA MET A 19 18.67 -1.04 4.40
C MET A 19 18.88 -1.99 3.21
N GLY A 20 19.39 -1.51 2.08
CA GLY A 20 19.66 -2.31 0.88
C GLY A 20 18.42 -2.59 0.02
N HIS A 21 17.47 -1.66 0.00
CA HIS A 21 16.25 -1.69 -0.81
C HIS A 21 15.37 -2.93 -0.59
N PRO A 22 14.93 -3.20 0.65
CA PRO A 22 14.06 -4.35 0.93
C PRO A 22 12.75 -4.31 0.13
N GLU A 23 12.24 -3.12 -0.22
CA GLU A 23 11.03 -2.91 -1.03
C GLU A 23 11.14 -3.45 -2.46
N ARG A 24 12.34 -3.79 -2.94
CA ARG A 24 12.60 -4.33 -4.28
C ARG A 24 12.81 -5.84 -4.31
N ARG A 25 12.76 -6.50 -3.14
CA ARG A 25 13.14 -7.91 -3.00
C ARG A 25 11.99 -8.89 -3.18
N MET A 26 10.76 -8.42 -3.37
CA MET A 26 9.57 -9.25 -3.52
C MET A 26 8.60 -8.66 -4.54
N LYS A 27 7.69 -9.49 -5.03
CA LYS A 27 6.55 -9.05 -5.84
C LYS A 27 5.51 -8.41 -4.93
N LEU A 28 4.83 -7.38 -5.41
CA LEU A 28 3.92 -6.58 -4.60
C LEU A 28 2.61 -6.30 -5.33
N ILE A 29 1.50 -6.29 -4.60
CA ILE A 29 0.21 -5.74 -5.04
C ILE A 29 -0.11 -4.58 -4.10
N HIS A 30 -0.38 -3.41 -4.66
CA HIS A 30 -0.60 -2.20 -3.86
C HIS A 30 -2.07 -1.77 -3.94
N VAL A 31 -2.70 -1.60 -2.79
CA VAL A 31 -4.14 -1.33 -2.67
C VAL A 31 -4.37 0.00 -1.96
N ALA A 32 -5.05 0.93 -2.65
CA ALA A 32 -5.56 2.18 -2.09
C ALA A 32 -7.10 2.22 -2.19
N GLY A 33 -7.70 3.25 -1.65
CA GLY A 33 -9.15 3.47 -1.71
C GLY A 33 -9.67 4.13 -0.45
N SER A 34 -10.94 4.55 -0.44
CA SER A 34 -11.59 5.08 0.76
C SER A 34 -12.02 3.94 1.68
N ASN A 35 -12.79 2.99 1.19
CA ASN A 35 -13.32 1.86 1.95
C ASN A 35 -12.92 0.53 1.30
N GLY A 36 -12.89 -0.56 2.08
CA GLY A 36 -12.68 -1.92 1.59
C GLY A 36 -11.24 -2.30 1.26
N LYS A 37 -10.25 -1.43 1.49
CA LYS A 37 -8.83 -1.72 1.25
C LYS A 37 -8.38 -3.01 1.96
N GLY A 38 -8.51 -3.07 3.28
CA GLY A 38 -8.10 -4.22 4.09
C GLY A 38 -8.82 -5.51 3.71
N SER A 39 -10.12 -5.42 3.35
CA SER A 39 -10.89 -6.57 2.85
C SER A 39 -10.31 -7.11 1.55
N VAL A 40 -10.07 -6.23 0.56
CA VAL A 40 -9.47 -6.61 -0.73
C VAL A 40 -8.06 -7.18 -0.50
N CYS A 41 -7.23 -6.53 0.32
CA CYS A 41 -5.89 -7.03 0.66
C CYS A 41 -5.95 -8.45 1.23
N THR A 42 -6.84 -8.69 2.18
CA THR A 42 -6.98 -9.99 2.85
C THR A 42 -7.48 -11.07 1.88
N MET A 43 -8.46 -10.76 1.04
CA MET A 43 -8.97 -11.70 0.03
C MET A 43 -7.91 -12.07 -1.01
N VAL A 44 -7.18 -11.08 -1.53
CA VAL A 44 -6.11 -11.29 -2.51
C VAL A 44 -4.96 -12.10 -1.89
N GLU A 45 -4.53 -11.76 -0.68
CA GLU A 45 -3.50 -12.53 0.04
C GLU A 45 -3.92 -13.97 0.24
N CYS A 46 -5.15 -14.19 0.71
CA CYS A 46 -5.68 -15.54 0.92
C CYS A 46 -5.68 -16.36 -0.36
N ALA A 47 -6.10 -15.77 -1.49
CA ALA A 47 -6.08 -16.45 -2.79
C ALA A 47 -4.66 -16.83 -3.22
N LEU A 48 -3.71 -15.91 -3.10
CA LEU A 48 -2.30 -16.15 -3.42
C LEU A 48 -1.68 -17.23 -2.54
N ARG A 49 -1.96 -17.21 -1.23
CA ARG A 49 -1.50 -18.22 -0.28
C ARG A 49 -2.09 -19.60 -0.60
N LYS A 50 -3.38 -19.66 -0.95
CA LYS A 50 -4.02 -20.91 -1.41
C LYS A 50 -3.44 -21.43 -2.73
N ALA A 51 -2.92 -20.54 -3.58
CA ALA A 51 -2.20 -20.90 -4.79
C ALA A 51 -0.75 -21.37 -4.54
N GLY A 52 -0.31 -21.43 -3.28
CA GLY A 52 1.00 -21.95 -2.89
C GLY A 52 2.13 -20.93 -2.81
N TYR A 53 1.84 -19.63 -2.94
CA TYR A 53 2.85 -18.59 -2.74
C TYR A 53 3.09 -18.34 -1.26
N LYS A 54 4.34 -18.06 -0.89
CA LYS A 54 4.67 -17.52 0.41
C LYS A 54 4.29 -16.05 0.47
N THR A 55 3.26 -15.73 1.25
CA THR A 55 2.60 -14.42 1.20
C THR A 55 2.98 -13.51 2.35
N GLY A 56 2.98 -12.20 2.06
CA GLY A 56 2.97 -11.12 3.05
C GLY A 56 1.68 -10.30 2.94
N LEU A 57 1.16 -9.84 4.07
CA LEU A 57 0.02 -8.94 4.13
C LEU A 57 0.34 -7.76 5.06
N TYR A 58 0.13 -6.56 4.56
CA TYR A 58 0.24 -5.33 5.35
C TYR A 58 -1.08 -4.58 5.34
N THR A 59 -1.67 -4.35 6.52
CA THR A 59 -2.96 -3.67 6.67
C THR A 59 -2.93 -2.61 7.77
N SER A 60 -3.84 -1.64 7.68
CA SER A 60 -3.98 -0.57 8.67
C SER A 60 -5.40 0.00 8.71
N PRO A 61 -5.88 0.45 9.90
CA PRO A 61 -5.26 0.27 11.22
C PRO A 61 -5.38 -1.17 11.73
N TYR A 62 -4.74 -1.49 12.85
CA TYR A 62 -5.02 -2.71 13.60
C TYR A 62 -6.26 -2.53 14.48
N LEU A 63 -6.91 -3.63 14.87
CA LEU A 63 -8.12 -3.60 15.69
C LEU A 63 -7.83 -3.79 17.18
N VAL A 64 -6.99 -4.74 17.53
CA VAL A 64 -6.69 -5.10 18.92
C VAL A 64 -5.21 -4.90 19.22
N ARG A 65 -4.32 -5.40 18.38
CA ARG A 65 -2.88 -5.36 18.63
C ARG A 65 -2.05 -5.04 17.38
N PHE A 66 -0.92 -4.43 17.58
CA PHE A 66 -0.03 -3.96 16.52
C PHE A 66 0.39 -5.06 15.54
N ASN A 67 0.57 -6.28 16.03
CA ASN A 67 0.99 -7.46 15.25
C ASN A 67 0.09 -7.74 14.04
N GLU A 68 -1.19 -7.38 14.12
CA GLU A 68 -2.17 -7.56 13.04
C GLU A 68 -1.78 -6.84 11.75
N ARG A 69 -0.98 -5.76 11.85
CA ARG A 69 -0.55 -4.96 10.70
C ARG A 69 0.31 -5.73 9.71
N ILE A 70 1.10 -6.68 10.19
CA ILE A 70 2.07 -7.42 9.39
C ILE A 70 1.81 -8.90 9.57
N ARG A 71 1.42 -9.56 8.49
CA ARG A 71 1.17 -11.01 8.49
C ARG A 71 2.04 -11.69 7.45
N ILE A 72 2.55 -12.86 7.78
CA ILE A 72 3.32 -13.73 6.90
C ILE A 72 2.62 -15.07 6.85
N GLU A 73 2.27 -15.54 5.65
CA GLU A 73 1.51 -16.78 5.45
C GLU A 73 0.22 -16.84 6.28
N GLY A 74 -0.48 -15.70 6.40
CA GLY A 74 -1.73 -15.55 7.14
C GLY A 74 -1.56 -15.48 8.66
N ARG A 75 -0.35 -15.59 9.21
CA ARG A 75 -0.06 -15.49 10.64
C ARG A 75 0.47 -14.10 10.98
N GLU A 76 0.01 -13.56 12.10
CA GLU A 76 0.51 -12.28 12.60
C GLU A 76 1.99 -12.38 12.98
N ALA A 77 2.70 -11.28 12.79
CA ALA A 77 4.09 -11.15 13.18
C ALA A 77 4.29 -11.41 14.69
N GLU A 78 5.31 -12.15 15.04
CA GLU A 78 5.71 -12.37 16.43
C GLU A 78 6.43 -11.14 17.00
N ASN A 79 6.38 -10.95 18.32
CA ASN A 79 7.00 -9.79 18.97
C ASN A 79 8.50 -9.70 18.71
N GLU A 80 9.19 -10.84 18.75
CA GLU A 80 10.63 -10.95 18.49
C GLU A 80 10.98 -10.51 17.06
N GLN A 81 10.13 -10.82 16.09
CA GLN A 81 10.31 -10.40 14.70
C GLN A 81 10.12 -8.89 14.55
N LEU A 82 9.09 -8.34 15.22
CA LEU A 82 8.81 -6.90 15.25
C LEU A 82 9.95 -6.13 15.92
N GLU A 83 10.44 -6.59 17.10
CA GLU A 83 11.57 -5.98 17.79
C GLU A 83 12.84 -5.96 16.93
N LEU A 84 13.18 -7.11 16.35
CA LEU A 84 14.37 -7.21 15.51
C LEU A 84 14.31 -6.25 14.33
N SER A 85 13.16 -6.18 13.66
CA SER A 85 12.97 -5.28 12.52
C SER A 85 12.97 -3.81 12.97
N ALA A 86 12.35 -3.49 14.11
CA ALA A 86 12.38 -2.14 14.66
C ALA A 86 13.81 -1.68 14.97
N ARG A 87 14.66 -2.53 15.54
CA ARG A 87 16.08 -2.22 15.79
C ARG A 87 16.82 -1.93 14.49
N ARG A 88 16.64 -2.76 13.47
CA ARG A 88 17.29 -2.60 12.16
C ARG A 88 16.88 -1.29 11.48
N VAL A 89 15.59 -0.96 11.51
CA VAL A 89 15.09 0.32 10.97
C VAL A 89 15.65 1.49 11.77
N HIS A 90 15.68 1.38 13.10
CA HIS A 90 16.23 2.42 13.97
C HIS A 90 17.73 2.67 13.70
N GLU A 91 18.51 1.61 13.54
CA GLU A 91 19.93 1.70 13.17
C GLU A 91 20.12 2.35 11.79
N ALA A 92 19.33 1.93 10.79
CA ALA A 92 19.40 2.49 9.45
C ALA A 92 18.89 3.95 9.39
N GLN A 93 17.92 4.31 10.24
CA GLN A 93 17.37 5.65 10.29
C GLN A 93 18.45 6.68 10.60
N GLY A 94 19.32 6.43 11.60
CA GLY A 94 20.33 7.40 12.02
C GLY A 94 19.68 8.75 12.38
N GLU A 95 20.06 9.83 11.67
CA GLU A 95 19.52 11.18 11.88
C GLU A 95 18.23 11.47 11.09
N GLU A 96 17.80 10.58 10.19
CA GLU A 96 16.59 10.75 9.39
C GLU A 96 15.34 10.72 10.29
N LYS A 97 14.43 11.66 10.07
CA LYS A 97 13.18 11.72 10.84
C LYS A 97 12.06 11.01 10.09
N LEU A 98 11.82 9.74 10.42
CA LEU A 98 10.68 9.02 9.90
C LEU A 98 9.38 9.43 10.60
N THR A 99 8.28 9.44 9.86
CA THR A 99 6.95 9.39 10.50
C THR A 99 6.75 8.02 11.12
N HIS A 100 5.82 7.93 12.07
CA HIS A 100 5.43 6.64 12.64
C HIS A 100 5.04 5.62 11.55
N PHE A 101 4.26 6.06 10.54
CA PHE A 101 3.84 5.18 9.45
C PHE A 101 5.00 4.81 8.52
N GLY A 102 5.91 5.74 8.23
CA GLY A 102 7.14 5.47 7.46
C GLY A 102 8.04 4.45 8.15
N PHE A 103 8.18 4.55 9.47
CA PHE A 103 8.95 3.60 10.28
C PHE A 103 8.35 2.18 10.19
N ILE A 104 7.03 2.05 10.39
CA ILE A 104 6.34 0.76 10.31
C ILE A 104 6.39 0.18 8.89
N THR A 105 6.29 1.03 7.86
CA THR A 105 6.41 0.59 6.46
C THR A 105 7.81 0.05 6.18
N ALA A 106 8.86 0.67 6.70
CA ALA A 106 10.23 0.15 6.58
C ALA A 106 10.40 -1.18 7.33
N MET A 107 9.81 -1.32 8.53
CA MET A 107 9.78 -2.59 9.26
C MET A 107 9.11 -3.70 8.44
N MET A 108 7.96 -3.42 7.85
CA MET A 108 7.22 -4.38 7.02
C MET A 108 8.08 -4.88 5.85
N PHE A 109 8.74 -3.99 5.11
CA PHE A 109 9.62 -4.38 4.01
C PHE A 109 10.81 -5.24 4.49
N ASP A 110 11.44 -4.89 5.61
CA ASP A 110 12.52 -5.69 6.21
C ASP A 110 12.03 -7.10 6.58
N MET A 111 10.89 -7.18 7.22
CA MET A 111 10.32 -8.46 7.67
C MET A 111 9.97 -9.37 6.50
N PHE A 112 9.31 -8.83 5.46
CA PHE A 112 8.95 -9.61 4.27
C PHE A 112 10.18 -10.08 3.50
N MET A 113 11.19 -9.22 3.35
CA MET A 113 12.45 -9.58 2.73
C MET A 113 13.14 -10.72 3.51
N ARG A 114 13.26 -10.60 4.82
CA ARG A 114 13.90 -11.61 5.67
C ARG A 114 13.15 -12.93 5.73
N ALA A 115 11.82 -12.86 5.62
CA ALA A 115 11.00 -14.05 5.51
C ALA A 115 11.03 -14.69 4.12
N ASN A 116 11.70 -14.08 3.13
CA ASN A 116 11.67 -14.51 1.72
C ASN A 116 10.23 -14.66 1.21
N VAL A 117 9.42 -13.62 1.38
CA VAL A 117 8.04 -13.57 0.86
C VAL A 117 8.09 -13.51 -0.67
N ASP A 118 7.33 -14.37 -1.35
CA ASP A 118 7.24 -14.38 -2.82
C ASP A 118 6.43 -13.20 -3.34
N VAL A 119 5.28 -12.95 -2.67
CA VAL A 119 4.36 -11.88 -3.04
C VAL A 119 3.71 -11.28 -1.80
N ALA A 120 3.70 -9.96 -1.70
CA ALA A 120 3.03 -9.25 -0.63
C ALA A 120 1.87 -8.38 -1.15
N VAL A 121 0.82 -8.24 -0.34
CA VAL A 121 -0.29 -7.34 -0.59
C VAL A 121 -0.24 -6.21 0.43
N LEU A 122 -0.14 -4.97 -0.05
CA LEU A 122 0.05 -3.78 0.76
C LEU A 122 -1.17 -2.87 0.72
N GLU A 123 -1.73 -2.57 1.88
CA GLU A 123 -2.71 -1.51 2.05
C GLU A 123 -2.01 -0.17 2.23
N ALA A 124 -2.38 0.84 1.44
CA ALA A 124 -1.99 2.23 1.68
C ALA A 124 -2.66 2.73 2.97
N GLY A 125 -1.91 3.38 3.84
CA GLY A 125 -2.44 3.88 5.11
C GLY A 125 -3.42 5.03 4.87
N MET A 126 -3.01 6.03 4.08
CA MET A 126 -3.84 7.20 3.76
C MET A 126 -3.49 7.74 2.39
N GLY A 127 -4.51 8.11 1.60
CA GLY A 127 -4.28 8.66 0.27
C GLY A 127 -3.72 7.62 -0.69
N GLY A 128 -2.50 7.81 -1.12
CA GLY A 128 -1.77 6.92 -2.04
C GLY A 128 -0.43 7.50 -2.47
N GLY A 129 -0.43 8.61 -3.21
CA GLY A 129 0.79 9.18 -3.79
C GLY A 129 1.81 9.67 -2.78
N THR A 130 1.38 10.10 -1.61
CA THR A 130 2.22 10.59 -0.50
C THR A 130 2.42 9.55 0.60
N ASP A 131 1.76 8.39 0.50
CA ASP A 131 1.88 7.32 1.48
C ASP A 131 3.22 6.59 1.34
N PRO A 132 3.95 6.27 2.43
CA PRO A 132 5.23 5.55 2.37
C PRO A 132 5.19 4.23 1.61
N THR A 133 4.05 3.54 1.53
CA THR A 133 3.90 2.31 0.75
C THR A 133 4.07 2.53 -0.76
N VAL A 134 3.95 3.79 -1.24
CA VAL A 134 4.16 4.15 -2.66
C VAL A 134 5.60 3.93 -3.14
N LEU A 135 6.56 3.78 -2.22
CA LEU A 135 7.96 3.51 -2.57
C LEU A 135 8.18 2.12 -3.19
N CYS A 136 7.21 1.24 -3.10
CA CYS A 136 7.25 -0.06 -3.78
C CYS A 136 7.07 0.07 -5.31
N ARG A 137 7.48 -0.98 -6.04
CA ARG A 137 7.15 -1.16 -7.45
C ARG A 137 6.24 -2.38 -7.60
N PRO A 138 4.91 -2.20 -7.60
CA PRO A 138 3.98 -3.31 -7.59
C PRO A 138 3.83 -3.96 -8.97
N LEU A 139 3.33 -5.21 -8.98
CA LEU A 139 2.87 -5.92 -10.19
C LEU A 139 1.51 -5.42 -10.66
N ALA A 140 0.68 -4.97 -9.71
CA ALA A 140 -0.63 -4.40 -9.97
C ALA A 140 -1.00 -3.40 -8.88
N CYS A 141 -1.77 -2.37 -9.25
CA CYS A 141 -2.36 -1.41 -8.34
C CYS A 141 -3.88 -1.62 -8.31
N VAL A 142 -4.47 -1.51 -7.13
CA VAL A 142 -5.93 -1.59 -6.95
C VAL A 142 -6.41 -0.35 -6.23
N ILE A 143 -7.46 0.30 -6.76
CA ILE A 143 -8.16 1.38 -6.07
C ILE A 143 -9.59 0.89 -5.83
N THR A 144 -9.93 0.60 -4.58
CA THR A 144 -11.21 -0.04 -4.23
C THR A 144 -12.42 0.84 -4.46
N GLY A 145 -12.24 2.15 -4.42
CA GLY A 145 -13.25 3.17 -4.65
C GLY A 145 -12.85 4.50 -4.03
N VAL A 146 -13.62 5.55 -4.35
CA VAL A 146 -13.39 6.91 -3.85
C VAL A 146 -14.67 7.45 -3.22
N SER A 147 -14.58 7.88 -1.98
CA SER A 147 -15.59 8.66 -1.26
C SER A 147 -14.91 9.74 -0.44
N LEU A 148 -15.67 10.67 0.11
CA LEU A 148 -15.13 11.67 1.03
C LEU A 148 -14.56 10.96 2.25
N ASP A 149 -13.25 11.08 2.44
CA ASP A 149 -12.48 10.41 3.49
C ASP A 149 -11.25 11.25 3.80
N HIS A 150 -10.89 11.35 5.08
CA HIS A 150 -9.74 12.14 5.55
C HIS A 150 -9.68 13.57 4.96
N THR A 151 -10.82 14.24 4.84
CA THR A 151 -10.96 15.52 4.13
C THR A 151 -10.05 16.63 4.65
N ALA A 152 -9.70 16.59 5.94
CA ALA A 152 -8.75 17.53 6.55
C ALA A 152 -7.31 17.40 5.98
N ILE A 153 -6.98 16.28 5.35
CA ILE A 153 -5.62 15.97 4.86
C ILE A 153 -5.60 15.81 3.34
N LEU A 154 -6.51 15.01 2.80
CA LEU A 154 -6.53 14.67 1.36
C LEU A 154 -7.27 15.71 0.51
N GLY A 155 -7.96 16.64 1.17
CA GLY A 155 -8.79 17.65 0.51
C GLY A 155 -10.28 17.35 0.64
N ASP A 156 -11.07 18.36 0.40
CA ASP A 156 -12.50 18.46 0.67
C ASP A 156 -13.37 18.07 -0.54
N THR A 157 -12.75 17.58 -1.62
CA THR A 157 -13.46 17.17 -2.84
C THR A 157 -13.07 15.76 -3.29
N LEU A 158 -13.99 15.08 -3.98
CA LEU A 158 -13.75 13.75 -4.55
C LEU A 158 -12.59 13.75 -5.55
N GLU A 159 -12.41 14.88 -6.28
CA GLU A 159 -11.33 15.04 -7.25
C GLU A 159 -9.96 15.01 -6.60
N LYS A 160 -9.77 15.77 -5.52
CA LYS A 160 -8.50 15.81 -4.77
C LYS A 160 -8.16 14.43 -4.20
N ILE A 161 -9.17 13.78 -3.62
CA ILE A 161 -9.03 12.43 -3.05
C ILE A 161 -8.71 11.40 -4.14
N ALA A 162 -9.37 11.49 -5.30
CA ALA A 162 -9.09 10.61 -6.45
C ALA A 162 -7.68 10.80 -6.99
N GLN A 163 -7.21 12.05 -7.12
CA GLN A 163 -5.84 12.38 -7.55
C GLN A 163 -4.81 11.77 -6.61
N GLU A 164 -5.02 11.90 -5.30
CA GLU A 164 -4.11 11.36 -4.30
C GLU A 164 -4.06 9.81 -4.35
N LYS A 165 -5.24 9.15 -4.45
CA LYS A 165 -5.30 7.69 -4.58
C LYS A 165 -4.68 7.19 -5.90
N ALA A 166 -4.91 7.91 -7.00
CA ALA A 166 -4.31 7.61 -8.30
C ALA A 166 -2.77 7.69 -8.29
N GLY A 167 -2.18 8.33 -7.27
CA GLY A 167 -0.73 8.41 -7.09
C GLY A 167 -0.02 7.05 -6.92
N ILE A 168 -0.77 5.98 -6.57
CA ILE A 168 -0.19 4.63 -6.51
C ILE A 168 0.07 4.02 -7.90
N ILE A 169 -0.54 4.55 -8.96
CA ILE A 169 -0.42 4.01 -10.32
C ILE A 169 0.98 4.29 -10.86
N LYS A 170 1.73 3.23 -11.13
CA LYS A 170 3.09 3.30 -11.63
C LYS A 170 3.14 3.13 -13.16
N PRO A 171 4.17 3.67 -13.84
CA PRO A 171 4.29 3.53 -15.29
C PRO A 171 4.27 2.06 -15.74
N GLY A 172 3.36 1.74 -16.66
CA GLY A 172 3.22 0.40 -17.24
C GLY A 172 2.63 -0.67 -16.32
N VAL A 173 2.27 -0.33 -15.07
CA VAL A 173 1.73 -1.29 -14.09
C VAL A 173 0.21 -1.34 -14.21
N PRO A 174 -0.39 -2.53 -14.35
CA PRO A 174 -1.84 -2.68 -14.40
C PRO A 174 -2.55 -2.04 -13.19
N ALA A 175 -3.63 -1.30 -13.46
CA ALA A 175 -4.44 -0.63 -12.46
C ALA A 175 -5.90 -1.11 -12.56
N VAL A 176 -6.46 -1.54 -11.43
CA VAL A 176 -7.84 -1.95 -11.29
C VAL A 176 -8.58 -0.95 -10.41
N LEU A 177 -9.71 -0.44 -10.90
CA LEU A 177 -10.60 0.41 -10.14
C LEU A 177 -11.87 -0.37 -9.81
N GLY A 178 -12.25 -0.40 -8.54
CA GLY A 178 -13.54 -0.91 -8.09
C GLY A 178 -14.70 0.02 -8.48
N VAL A 179 -15.88 -0.27 -7.95
CA VAL A 179 -17.06 0.54 -8.20
C VAL A 179 -16.85 1.97 -7.67
N CYS A 180 -17.02 2.95 -8.55
CA CYS A 180 -16.73 4.34 -8.27
C CYS A 180 -17.68 5.27 -9.02
N ALA A 181 -17.96 6.44 -8.46
CA ALA A 181 -18.71 7.50 -9.16
C ALA A 181 -17.97 7.94 -10.44
N PRO A 182 -18.70 8.42 -11.48
CA PRO A 182 -18.11 8.73 -12.79
C PRO A 182 -16.93 9.71 -12.73
N GLN A 183 -17.07 10.81 -12.00
CA GLN A 183 -16.08 11.88 -11.94
C GLN A 183 -14.73 11.42 -11.35
N PRO A 184 -14.64 10.83 -10.14
CA PRO A 184 -13.37 10.27 -9.65
C PRO A 184 -12.85 9.10 -10.49
N ALA A 185 -13.73 8.31 -11.11
CA ALA A 185 -13.31 7.22 -12.01
C ALA A 185 -12.58 7.77 -13.24
N GLU A 186 -13.04 8.87 -13.82
CA GLU A 186 -12.38 9.53 -14.96
C GLU A 186 -10.98 10.04 -14.59
N ILE A 187 -10.81 10.62 -13.42
CA ILE A 187 -9.51 11.10 -12.94
C ILE A 187 -8.51 9.93 -12.83
N ILE A 188 -8.94 8.81 -12.25
CA ILE A 188 -8.10 7.62 -12.10
C ILE A 188 -7.76 7.01 -13.47
N ARG A 189 -8.72 6.96 -14.38
CA ARG A 189 -8.52 6.50 -15.76
C ARG A 189 -7.50 7.36 -16.49
N ASN A 190 -7.63 8.70 -16.41
CA ASN A 190 -6.71 9.62 -17.04
C ASN A 190 -5.30 9.47 -16.47
N LYS A 191 -5.17 9.24 -15.16
CA LYS A 191 -3.87 8.93 -14.53
C LYS A 191 -3.27 7.62 -15.06
N ALA A 192 -4.08 6.59 -15.25
CA ALA A 192 -3.61 5.33 -15.84
C ALA A 192 -3.13 5.52 -17.29
N LEU A 193 -3.88 6.29 -18.10
CA LEU A 193 -3.46 6.66 -19.45
C LEU A 193 -2.14 7.43 -19.48
N GLU A 194 -2.00 8.47 -18.64
CA GLU A 194 -0.75 9.23 -18.47
C GLU A 194 0.44 8.33 -18.15
N ARG A 195 0.21 7.27 -17.39
CA ARG A 195 1.23 6.30 -16.97
C ARG A 195 1.40 5.12 -17.95
N ASN A 196 0.70 5.10 -19.08
CA ASN A 196 0.66 3.93 -19.97
C ASN A 196 0.36 2.63 -19.22
N ALA A 197 -0.48 2.69 -18.17
CA ALA A 197 -0.89 1.58 -17.33
C ALA A 197 -2.13 0.92 -17.93
N PRO A 198 -2.14 -0.40 -18.15
CA PRO A 198 -3.37 -1.13 -18.45
C PRO A 198 -4.41 -0.86 -17.38
N PHE A 199 -5.64 -0.49 -17.79
CA PHE A 199 -6.68 -0.07 -16.87
C PHE A 199 -7.94 -0.91 -17.01
N THR A 200 -8.43 -1.41 -15.87
CA THR A 200 -9.71 -2.13 -15.78
C THR A 200 -10.58 -1.47 -14.71
N GLN A 201 -11.81 -1.18 -15.03
CA GLN A 201 -12.80 -0.70 -14.06
C GLN A 201 -13.89 -1.77 -13.88
N ILE A 202 -14.16 -2.13 -12.64
CA ILE A 202 -15.28 -3.00 -12.26
C ILE A 202 -16.53 -2.15 -12.23
N VAL A 203 -17.58 -2.60 -12.94
CA VAL A 203 -18.89 -1.94 -12.95
C VAL A 203 -19.94 -2.82 -12.27
N PRO A 204 -21.03 -2.24 -11.74
CA PRO A 204 -22.14 -3.03 -11.24
C PRO A 204 -22.66 -3.95 -12.34
N GLY A 205 -22.77 -5.24 -12.06
CA GLY A 205 -23.17 -6.25 -13.03
C GLY A 205 -22.05 -7.21 -13.47
N ASP A 206 -20.77 -6.84 -13.31
CA ASP A 206 -19.66 -7.75 -13.64
C ASP A 206 -19.58 -8.99 -12.71
N ILE A 207 -20.37 -9.01 -11.63
CA ILE A 207 -20.31 -10.01 -10.54
C ILE A 207 -21.55 -10.93 -10.54
N THR A 208 -22.38 -10.89 -11.58
CA THR A 208 -23.70 -11.54 -11.54
C THR A 208 -23.72 -13.03 -11.85
N ASP A 209 -22.62 -13.65 -12.27
CA ASP A 209 -22.60 -15.06 -12.70
C ASP A 209 -21.37 -15.82 -12.16
N MET A 210 -21.27 -15.95 -10.84
CA MET A 210 -20.40 -16.95 -10.20
C MET A 210 -21.20 -17.86 -9.30
#